data_80e237c571452ca76fa2f4e0d0fb7d8b
#
_entry.id   80e237c571452ca76fa2f4e0d0fb7d8b
#
_cell.length_a   1.000
_cell.length_b   1.000
_cell.length_c   1.000
_cell.angle_alpha   90.00
_cell.angle_beta   90.00
_cell.angle_gamma   90.00
#
_symmetry.space_group_name_H-M   'P 1'
#
loop_
_entity.id
_entity.type
_entity.pdbx_description
1 polymer ?
#
loop_
_entity_poly.entity_id
_entity_poly.type
_entity_poly.pdbx_seq_one_letter_code
_entity_poly.pdbx_strand_id
1 'polypeptide(L)'
;GMGGLTTDEKFFLIGTSDHSTTETHYFTSDSANTEEKIKLKLFQKRSEKIRYSIDSWQSYFWIHTNQDKCPDFKICRCKHENINSWEDFIPAKKEVVIGSFNFLDDFMIRGETSNALPKLFVRSLKTNEEEELVFADEKVWSPSVSEMQKETNTDNVYISYSSPRTNSRAYIYNLRTKEKKFVKEQEVLDKN
;
A
#
# COMPACT_ATOMS: atom_id res chain seq x y z
N GLY A 1 -11.19 -15.19 -9.04
CA GLY A 1 -11.11 -13.75 -8.87
C GLY A 1 -11.17 -13.33 -7.43
N MET A 2 -10.36 -12.35 -7.05
CA MET A 2 -10.40 -11.81 -5.70
C MET A 2 -11.04 -10.43 -5.73
N GLY A 3 -11.89 -10.18 -4.74
CA GLY A 3 -12.57 -8.92 -4.62
C GLY A 3 -12.48 -8.38 -3.20
N GLY A 4 -12.61 -7.08 -3.05
CA GLY A 4 -12.61 -6.44 -1.76
C GLY A 4 -12.90 -4.95 -1.84
N LEU A 5 -13.10 -4.35 -0.68
CA LEU A 5 -13.25 -2.91 -0.55
C LEU A 5 -11.90 -2.20 -0.65
N THR A 6 -11.91 -1.00 -1.22
CA THR A 6 -10.76 -0.09 -1.12
C THR A 6 -10.58 0.39 0.32
N THR A 7 -9.38 0.90 0.63
CA THR A 7 -9.05 1.37 1.99
C THR A 7 -10.02 2.44 2.50
N ASP A 8 -10.49 3.33 1.63
CA ASP A 8 -11.48 4.36 1.98
C ASP A 8 -12.93 3.84 1.96
N GLU A 9 -13.13 2.56 1.64
CA GLU A 9 -14.44 1.91 1.56
C GLU A 9 -15.41 2.50 0.53
N LYS A 10 -14.90 3.29 -0.43
CA LYS A 10 -15.75 3.92 -1.47
C LYS A 10 -16.04 3.01 -2.64
N PHE A 11 -15.20 2.03 -2.89
CA PHE A 11 -15.33 1.16 -4.05
C PHE A 11 -15.13 -0.31 -3.69
N PHE A 12 -15.85 -1.17 -4.40
CA PHE A 12 -15.55 -2.59 -4.48
C PHE A 12 -14.72 -2.86 -5.72
N LEU A 13 -13.69 -3.69 -5.56
CA LEU A 13 -12.81 -4.11 -6.63
C LEU A 13 -13.01 -5.60 -6.91
N ILE A 14 -13.08 -5.95 -8.19
CA ILE A 14 -13.09 -7.33 -8.64
C ILE A 14 -11.96 -7.50 -9.64
N GLY A 15 -10.93 -8.25 -9.23
CA GLY A 15 -9.75 -8.47 -10.04
C GLY A 15 -9.68 -9.88 -10.58
N THR A 16 -9.20 -10.00 -11.81
CA THR A 16 -8.80 -11.27 -12.39
C THR A 16 -7.36 -11.15 -12.87
N SER A 17 -6.55 -12.12 -12.49
CA SER A 17 -5.14 -12.12 -12.90
C SER A 17 -4.72 -13.52 -13.33
N ASP A 18 -3.83 -13.57 -14.30
CA ASP A 18 -3.05 -14.75 -14.63
C ASP A 18 -1.59 -14.51 -14.25
N HIS A 19 -0.66 -15.32 -14.74
CA HIS A 19 0.76 -15.22 -14.39
C HIS A 19 1.39 -13.87 -14.73
N SER A 20 0.86 -13.16 -15.72
CA SER A 20 1.53 -12.01 -16.29
C SER A 20 0.62 -10.81 -16.53
N THR A 21 -0.69 -10.96 -16.40
CA THR A 21 -1.65 -9.89 -16.70
C THR A 21 -2.69 -9.71 -15.62
N THR A 22 -3.21 -8.50 -15.50
CA THR A 22 -4.26 -8.15 -14.55
C THR A 22 -5.36 -7.35 -15.25
N GLU A 23 -6.60 -7.61 -14.85
CA GLU A 23 -7.75 -6.80 -15.23
C GLU A 23 -8.63 -6.59 -14.00
N THR A 24 -8.97 -5.35 -13.70
CA THR A 24 -9.78 -5.01 -12.53
C THR A 24 -11.03 -4.24 -12.96
N HIS A 25 -12.16 -4.67 -12.43
CA HIS A 25 -13.43 -3.96 -12.51
C HIS A 25 -13.74 -3.37 -11.13
N TYR A 26 -14.50 -2.29 -11.12
CA TYR A 26 -14.89 -1.64 -9.88
C TYR A 26 -16.30 -1.09 -9.95
N PHE A 27 -16.90 -0.87 -8.79
CA PHE A 27 -18.17 -0.19 -8.65
C PHE A 27 -18.22 0.53 -7.30
N THR A 28 -19.07 1.54 -7.19
CA THR A 28 -19.19 2.30 -5.95
C THR A 28 -19.83 1.44 -4.85
N SER A 29 -19.32 1.54 -3.63
CA SER A 29 -19.83 0.77 -2.49
C SER A 29 -21.30 1.09 -2.17
N ASP A 30 -21.74 2.32 -2.42
CA ASP A 30 -23.14 2.72 -2.22
C ASP A 30 -24.11 1.92 -3.12
N SER A 31 -23.67 1.51 -4.31
CA SER A 31 -24.47 0.72 -5.24
C SER A 31 -24.80 -0.67 -4.71
N ALA A 32 -24.01 -1.21 -3.80
CA ALA A 32 -24.21 -2.54 -3.25
C ALA A 32 -25.44 -2.63 -2.35
N ASN A 33 -25.92 -1.51 -1.83
CA ASN A 33 -27.06 -1.42 -0.91
C ASN A 33 -28.36 -0.97 -1.58
N THR A 34 -28.36 -0.80 -2.89
CA THR A 34 -29.54 -0.37 -3.65
C THR A 34 -30.10 -1.54 -4.48
N GLU A 35 -31.41 -1.51 -4.74
CA GLU A 35 -32.07 -2.46 -5.65
C GLU A 35 -31.69 -2.21 -7.11
N GLU A 36 -30.95 -1.14 -7.38
CA GLU A 36 -30.47 -0.81 -8.72
C GLU A 36 -29.40 -1.78 -9.17
N LYS A 37 -29.41 -2.08 -10.44
CA LYS A 37 -28.42 -2.95 -11.06
C LYS A 37 -27.01 -2.38 -10.92
N ILE A 38 -26.10 -3.10 -10.27
CA ILE A 38 -24.71 -2.72 -10.12
C ILE A 38 -24.07 -2.55 -11.52
N LYS A 39 -23.47 -1.39 -11.75
CA LYS A 39 -22.72 -1.12 -12.98
C LYS A 39 -21.23 -1.34 -12.73
N LEU A 40 -20.72 -2.46 -13.21
CA LEU A 40 -19.29 -2.73 -13.20
C LEU A 40 -18.60 -1.86 -14.24
N LYS A 41 -17.55 -1.16 -13.81
CA LYS A 41 -16.68 -0.38 -14.69
C LYS A 41 -15.35 -1.06 -14.81
N LEU A 42 -14.81 -1.10 -16.03
CA LEU A 42 -13.45 -1.59 -16.26
C LEU A 42 -12.46 -0.48 -15.92
N PHE A 43 -11.48 -0.79 -15.05
CA PHE A 43 -10.44 0.17 -14.70
C PHE A 43 -9.40 0.32 -15.82
N GLN A 44 -8.82 -0.79 -16.25
CA GLN A 44 -7.94 -0.84 -17.41
C GLN A 44 -8.02 -2.22 -18.04
N LYS A 45 -8.07 -2.24 -19.36
CA LYS A 45 -8.12 -3.46 -20.15
C LYS A 45 -6.83 -4.28 -19.95
N ARG A 46 -7.00 -5.60 -19.89
CA ARG A 46 -5.89 -6.54 -19.84
C ARG A 46 -4.94 -6.30 -21.01
N SER A 47 -3.65 -6.29 -20.72
CA SER A 47 -2.59 -6.15 -21.70
C SER A 47 -1.47 -7.14 -21.40
N GLU A 48 -0.84 -7.65 -22.44
CA GLU A 48 0.21 -8.66 -22.32
C GLU A 48 1.35 -8.18 -21.40
N LYS A 49 1.70 -9.00 -20.40
CA LYS A 49 2.76 -8.77 -19.43
C LYS A 49 2.57 -7.53 -18.55
N ILE A 50 1.40 -6.90 -18.58
CA ILE A 50 1.11 -5.76 -17.72
C ILE A 50 0.30 -6.23 -16.51
N ARG A 51 0.83 -5.91 -15.34
CA ARG A 51 0.18 -6.18 -14.05
C ARG A 51 -0.10 -4.85 -13.36
N TYR A 52 -1.23 -4.77 -12.67
CA TYR A 52 -1.53 -3.62 -11.83
C TYR A 52 -2.44 -4.02 -10.69
N SER A 53 -2.34 -3.29 -9.60
CA SER A 53 -3.28 -3.33 -8.49
C SER A 53 -3.66 -1.91 -8.12
N ILE A 54 -4.86 -1.73 -7.62
CA ILE A 54 -5.37 -0.41 -7.29
C ILE A 54 -5.91 -0.35 -5.86
N ASP A 55 -5.88 0.84 -5.30
CA ASP A 55 -6.56 1.19 -4.07
C ASP A 55 -7.15 2.60 -4.22
N SER A 56 -8.04 2.97 -3.34
CA SER A 56 -8.65 4.30 -3.34
C SER A 56 -8.40 5.00 -2.02
N TRP A 57 -7.92 6.23 -2.09
CA TRP A 57 -7.67 7.10 -0.95
C TRP A 57 -7.64 8.57 -1.36
N GLN A 58 -8.32 9.43 -0.62
CA GLN A 58 -8.29 10.90 -0.81
C GLN A 58 -8.52 11.35 -2.26
N SER A 59 -9.64 10.97 -2.85
CA SER A 59 -10.08 11.39 -4.19
C SER A 59 -9.28 10.82 -5.35
N TYR A 60 -8.37 9.91 -5.08
CA TYR A 60 -7.53 9.26 -6.09
C TYR A 60 -7.67 7.74 -6.05
N PHE A 61 -7.53 7.13 -7.23
CA PHE A 61 -7.07 5.75 -7.33
C PHE A 61 -5.55 5.75 -7.36
N TRP A 62 -4.96 4.87 -6.58
CA TRP A 62 -3.51 4.67 -6.51
C TRP A 62 -3.18 3.34 -7.14
N ILE A 63 -2.20 3.32 -8.02
CA ILE A 63 -1.94 2.19 -8.90
C ILE A 63 -0.49 1.74 -8.76
N HIS A 64 -0.32 0.47 -8.38
CA HIS A 64 0.98 -0.20 -8.39
C HIS A 64 1.07 -0.99 -9.69
N THR A 65 2.04 -0.70 -10.56
CA THR A 65 2.08 -1.28 -11.89
C THR A 65 3.50 -1.43 -12.43
N ASN A 66 3.68 -2.41 -13.32
CA ASN A 66 4.90 -2.58 -14.11
C ASN A 66 4.78 -1.96 -15.52
N GLN A 67 3.76 -1.17 -15.76
CA GLN A 67 3.51 -0.49 -17.03
C GLN A 67 4.67 0.44 -17.41
N ASP A 68 4.77 0.78 -18.69
CA ASP A 68 5.78 1.70 -19.23
C ASP A 68 7.23 1.22 -19.05
N LYS A 69 7.45 -0.07 -19.23
CA LYS A 69 8.77 -0.70 -19.11
C LYS A 69 9.39 -0.55 -17.73
N CYS A 70 8.55 -0.66 -16.69
CA CYS A 70 8.98 -0.58 -15.29
C CYS A 70 8.88 -1.97 -14.63
N PRO A 71 9.80 -2.93 -14.94
CA PRO A 71 9.66 -4.31 -14.46
C PRO A 71 9.66 -4.44 -12.95
N ASP A 72 10.26 -3.50 -12.23
CA ASP A 72 10.33 -3.46 -10.77
C ASP A 72 9.26 -2.55 -10.16
N PHE A 73 8.27 -2.18 -10.97
CA PHE A 73 7.08 -1.43 -10.58
C PHE A 73 7.30 0.05 -10.32
N LYS A 74 6.21 0.75 -10.27
CA LYS A 74 6.07 2.15 -9.87
C LYS A 74 4.70 2.35 -9.25
N ILE A 75 4.47 3.49 -8.62
CA ILE A 75 3.16 3.88 -8.10
C ILE A 75 2.69 5.11 -8.85
N CYS A 76 1.52 4.96 -9.48
CA CYS A 76 0.83 6.06 -10.16
C CYS A 76 -0.43 6.42 -9.38
N ARG A 77 -1.06 7.52 -9.75
CA ARG A 77 -2.40 7.86 -9.29
C ARG A 77 -3.20 8.54 -10.38
N CYS A 78 -4.51 8.47 -10.27
CA CYS A 78 -5.43 9.21 -11.12
C CYS A 78 -6.64 9.63 -10.30
N LYS A 79 -7.29 10.72 -10.69
CA LYS A 79 -8.54 11.12 -10.04
C LYS A 79 -9.64 10.11 -10.33
N HIS A 80 -10.59 9.94 -9.40
CA HIS A 80 -11.70 9.01 -9.57
C HIS A 80 -12.51 9.28 -10.85
N GLU A 81 -12.65 10.54 -11.24
CA GLU A 81 -13.38 10.97 -12.43
C GLU A 81 -12.56 10.89 -13.73
N ASN A 82 -11.27 10.55 -13.64
CA ASN A 82 -10.39 10.48 -14.82
C ASN A 82 -9.42 9.31 -14.75
N ILE A 83 -9.96 8.11 -14.86
CA ILE A 83 -9.19 6.87 -14.70
C ILE A 83 -8.22 6.56 -15.85
N ASN A 84 -8.28 7.30 -16.92
CA ASN A 84 -7.42 7.12 -18.09
C ASN A 84 -6.15 7.99 -18.04
N SER A 85 -6.04 8.89 -17.06
CA SER A 85 -4.94 9.82 -16.94
C SER A 85 -4.12 9.52 -15.68
N TRP A 86 -3.21 8.57 -15.80
CA TRP A 86 -2.32 8.19 -14.70
C TRP A 86 -1.09 9.07 -14.67
N GLU A 87 -0.77 9.59 -13.50
CA GLU A 87 0.46 10.33 -13.26
C GLU A 87 1.38 9.52 -12.33
N ASP A 88 2.68 9.58 -12.58
CA ASP A 88 3.65 8.94 -11.70
C ASP A 88 3.70 9.69 -10.36
N PHE A 89 3.54 8.95 -9.27
CA PHE A 89 3.69 9.49 -7.92
C PHE A 89 4.98 9.01 -7.26
N ILE A 90 5.24 7.72 -7.31
CA ILE A 90 6.54 7.14 -6.98
C ILE A 90 7.08 6.54 -8.27
N PRO A 91 7.96 7.24 -8.97
CA PRO A 91 8.51 6.73 -10.23
C PRO A 91 9.40 5.52 -10.00
N ALA A 92 9.54 4.70 -11.03
CA ALA A 92 10.45 3.57 -10.99
C ALA A 92 11.88 4.03 -10.71
N LYS A 93 12.60 3.25 -9.92
CA LYS A 93 14.00 3.51 -9.56
C LYS A 93 14.86 2.35 -10.01
N LYS A 94 16.04 2.66 -10.50
CA LYS A 94 17.00 1.64 -10.92
C LYS A 94 17.39 0.74 -9.75
N GLU A 95 17.31 -0.57 -9.96
CA GLU A 95 17.71 -1.59 -8.98
C GLU A 95 16.89 -1.55 -7.67
N VAL A 96 15.71 -0.97 -7.71
CA VAL A 96 14.79 -0.92 -6.57
C VAL A 96 13.45 -1.50 -6.99
N VAL A 97 12.97 -2.47 -6.22
CA VAL A 97 11.62 -3.01 -6.39
C VAL A 97 10.67 -2.21 -5.49
N ILE A 98 9.71 -1.53 -6.11
CA ILE A 98 8.68 -0.83 -5.36
C ILE A 98 7.59 -1.83 -4.99
N GLY A 99 7.37 -2.00 -3.70
CA GLY A 99 6.43 -2.96 -3.17
C GLY A 99 5.06 -2.38 -2.86
N SER A 100 4.38 -3.01 -1.91
CA SER A 100 3.05 -2.62 -1.48
C SER A 100 3.04 -1.26 -0.77
N PHE A 101 1.86 -0.66 -0.73
CA PHE A 101 1.61 0.60 -0.05
C PHE A 101 0.32 0.55 0.76
N ASN A 102 0.26 1.34 1.81
CA ASN A 102 -0.90 1.49 2.68
C ASN A 102 -1.10 2.97 2.99
N PHE A 103 -2.33 3.32 3.33
CA PHE A 103 -2.68 4.69 3.69
C PHE A 103 -3.21 4.76 5.12
N LEU A 104 -2.82 5.82 5.81
CA LEU A 104 -3.39 6.22 7.08
C LEU A 104 -3.42 7.75 7.11
N ASP A 105 -4.62 8.34 7.24
CA ASP A 105 -4.80 9.78 7.25
C ASP A 105 -4.12 10.45 6.03
N ASP A 106 -3.22 11.40 6.24
CA ASP A 106 -2.49 12.09 5.18
C ASP A 106 -1.17 11.44 4.80
N PHE A 107 -1.01 10.16 5.08
CA PHE A 107 0.26 9.46 4.88
C PHE A 107 0.13 8.22 4.01
N MET A 108 1.11 8.03 3.16
CA MET A 108 1.36 6.76 2.46
C MET A 108 2.56 6.08 3.11
N ILE A 109 2.41 4.80 3.43
CA ILE A 109 3.52 3.96 3.89
C ILE A 109 3.75 2.93 2.79
N ARG A 110 4.97 2.87 2.28
CA ARG A 110 5.31 1.89 1.24
C ARG A 110 6.57 1.13 1.56
N GLY A 111 6.63 -0.09 1.04
CA GLY A 111 7.82 -0.91 1.05
C GLY A 111 8.62 -0.76 -0.24
N GLU A 112 9.94 -0.82 -0.13
CA GLU A 112 10.84 -0.94 -1.25
C GLU A 112 11.89 -2.01 -0.92
N THR A 113 12.43 -2.67 -1.94
CA THR A 113 13.53 -3.61 -1.77
C THR A 113 14.69 -3.21 -2.66
N SER A 114 15.86 -3.04 -2.05
CA SER A 114 17.09 -2.68 -2.73
C SER A 114 18.22 -3.56 -2.21
N ASN A 115 18.98 -4.21 -3.08
CA ASN A 115 20.03 -5.16 -2.71
C ASN A 115 19.52 -6.27 -1.77
N ALA A 116 18.33 -6.78 -2.05
CA ALA A 116 17.63 -7.78 -1.22
C ALA A 116 17.30 -7.31 0.20
N LEU A 117 17.43 -6.02 0.49
CA LEU A 117 17.09 -5.42 1.79
C LEU A 117 15.77 -4.65 1.69
N PRO A 118 14.74 -5.07 2.45
CA PRO A 118 13.48 -4.33 2.50
C PRO A 118 13.62 -3.05 3.33
N LYS A 119 12.94 -2.01 2.86
CA LYS A 119 12.88 -0.70 3.50
C LYS A 119 11.44 -0.22 3.56
N LEU A 120 11.13 0.60 4.55
CA LEU A 120 9.84 1.27 4.66
C LEU A 120 10.03 2.78 4.57
N PHE A 121 9.13 3.42 3.83
CA PHE A 121 9.10 4.88 3.68
C PHE A 121 7.73 5.41 4.05
N VAL A 122 7.72 6.54 4.73
CA VAL A 122 6.51 7.31 5.01
C VAL A 122 6.54 8.58 4.20
N ARG A 123 5.53 8.78 3.38
CA ARG A 123 5.34 10.00 2.57
C ARG A 123 4.14 10.76 3.07
N SER A 124 4.33 12.05 3.39
CA SER A 124 3.18 12.94 3.61
C SER A 124 2.52 13.27 2.28
N LEU A 125 1.24 12.99 2.15
CA LEU A 125 0.46 13.36 0.96
C LEU A 125 0.15 14.85 0.93
N LYS A 126 0.29 15.52 2.06
CA LYS A 126 0.02 16.95 2.23
C LYS A 126 1.24 17.80 1.88
N THR A 127 2.42 17.42 2.34
CA THR A 127 3.66 18.19 2.17
C THR A 127 4.62 17.59 1.15
N ASN A 128 4.41 16.32 0.77
CA ASN A 128 5.32 15.49 -0.02
C ASN A 128 6.66 15.17 0.65
N GLU A 129 6.82 15.51 1.91
CA GLU A 129 7.99 15.10 2.67
C GLU A 129 8.00 13.59 2.87
N GLU A 130 9.18 12.99 2.77
CA GLU A 130 9.36 11.55 2.86
C GLU A 130 10.47 11.22 3.83
N GLU A 131 10.27 10.13 4.57
CA GLU A 131 11.23 9.65 5.55
C GLU A 131 11.34 8.14 5.49
N GLU A 132 12.57 7.63 5.52
CA GLU A 132 12.81 6.20 5.70
C GLU A 132 12.68 5.85 7.18
N LEU A 133 11.94 4.78 7.48
CA LEU A 133 11.80 4.27 8.84
C LEU A 133 12.94 3.32 9.16
N VAL A 134 13.85 3.76 10.04
CA VAL A 134 14.99 2.96 10.51
C VAL A 134 14.82 2.71 12.00
N PHE A 135 14.75 1.43 12.41
CA PHE A 135 14.45 1.06 13.79
C PHE A 135 15.59 0.42 14.54
N ALA A 136 16.64 -0.02 13.87
CA ALA A 136 17.74 -0.74 14.53
C ALA A 136 19.08 -0.48 13.87
N ASP A 137 20.14 -0.64 14.65
CA ASP A 137 21.51 -0.62 14.15
C ASP A 137 21.87 -1.89 13.37
N GLU A 138 20.93 -2.77 13.16
CA GLU A 138 21.13 -4.03 12.44
C GLU A 138 21.06 -3.79 10.93
N LYS A 139 22.06 -4.31 10.21
CA LYS A 139 22.18 -4.14 8.75
C LYS A 139 21.21 -4.98 7.94
N VAL A 140 20.62 -6.00 8.54
CA VAL A 140 19.68 -6.91 7.86
C VAL A 140 18.43 -7.08 8.73
N TRP A 141 17.30 -6.62 8.22
CA TRP A 141 16.02 -6.77 8.89
C TRP A 141 14.89 -6.74 7.88
N SER A 142 13.77 -7.33 8.24
CA SER A 142 12.59 -7.43 7.37
C SER A 142 11.42 -6.66 7.99
N PRO A 143 11.27 -5.37 7.65
CA PRO A 143 10.16 -4.60 8.19
C PRO A 143 8.84 -4.99 7.54
N SER A 144 7.79 -4.98 8.31
CA SER A 144 6.43 -5.12 7.79
C SER A 144 5.49 -4.21 8.58
N VAL A 145 4.54 -3.64 7.89
CA VAL A 145 3.44 -2.92 8.55
C VAL A 145 2.33 -3.95 8.77
N SER A 146 2.15 -4.37 10.01
CA SER A 146 1.01 -5.20 10.36
C SER A 146 -0.27 -4.35 10.23
N GLU A 147 -1.40 -5.02 10.00
CA GLU A 147 -2.68 -4.33 9.80
C GLU A 147 -2.81 -3.14 10.74
N MET A 148 -2.88 -1.97 10.13
CA MET A 148 -3.14 -0.74 10.85
C MET A 148 -4.42 -0.93 11.62
N GLN A 149 -4.34 -0.85 12.93
CA GLN A 149 -5.55 -0.89 13.74
C GLN A 149 -6.46 0.23 13.24
N LYS A 150 -7.64 -0.17 12.79
CA LYS A 150 -8.68 0.72 12.26
C LYS A 150 -9.29 1.65 13.33
N GLU A 151 -8.53 1.99 14.34
CA GLU A 151 -8.94 3.04 15.25
C GLU A 151 -8.76 4.36 14.53
N THR A 152 -9.86 4.88 14.06
CA THR A 152 -10.05 5.96 13.12
C THR A 152 -9.42 7.30 13.48
N ASN A 153 -8.78 7.43 14.65
CA ASN A 153 -8.24 8.69 15.14
C ASN A 153 -6.81 8.61 15.64
N THR A 154 -6.10 7.52 15.37
CA THR A 154 -4.71 7.40 15.80
C THR A 154 -3.78 7.51 14.61
N ASP A 155 -2.79 8.38 14.71
CA ASP A 155 -1.70 8.49 13.75
C ASP A 155 -0.60 7.46 14.01
N ASN A 156 -0.93 6.41 14.74
CA ASN A 156 -0.01 5.36 15.13
C ASN A 156 -0.08 4.19 14.16
N VAL A 157 1.07 3.69 13.76
CA VAL A 157 1.19 2.45 13.00
C VAL A 157 2.00 1.44 13.79
N TYR A 158 1.59 0.19 13.66
CA TYR A 158 2.29 -0.92 14.27
C TYR A 158 3.27 -1.49 13.25
N ILE A 159 4.55 -1.51 13.59
CA ILE A 159 5.61 -1.98 12.70
C ILE A 159 6.36 -3.11 13.37
N SER A 160 6.39 -4.27 12.74
CA SER A 160 7.16 -5.41 13.18
C SER A 160 8.35 -5.64 12.25
N TYR A 161 9.44 -6.14 12.82
CA TYR A 161 10.59 -6.56 12.03
C TYR A 161 11.29 -7.72 12.71
N SER A 162 12.03 -8.48 11.92
CA SER A 162 12.87 -9.56 12.42
C SER A 162 14.21 -9.55 11.70
N SER A 163 15.24 -10.02 12.38
CA SER A 163 16.55 -10.26 11.78
C SER A 163 16.97 -11.71 12.06
N PRO A 164 17.98 -12.24 11.35
CA PRO A 164 18.47 -13.59 11.60
C PRO A 164 19.01 -13.82 13.03
N ARG A 165 19.34 -12.73 13.72
CA ARG A 165 19.95 -12.79 15.06
C ARG A 165 19.00 -12.43 16.19
N THR A 166 17.86 -11.83 15.87
CA THR A 166 16.90 -11.40 16.90
C THR A 166 15.52 -11.93 16.59
N ASN A 167 14.78 -12.23 17.65
CA ASN A 167 13.36 -12.55 17.51
C ASN A 167 12.59 -11.33 16.97
N SER A 168 11.38 -11.57 16.51
CA SER A 168 10.51 -10.50 16.02
C SER A 168 10.35 -9.41 17.07
N ARG A 169 10.56 -8.19 16.64
CA ARG A 169 10.35 -6.98 17.45
C ARG A 169 9.28 -6.12 16.85
N ALA A 170 8.60 -5.35 17.68
CA ALA A 170 7.54 -4.48 17.24
C ALA A 170 7.68 -3.09 17.85
N TYR A 171 7.27 -2.11 17.07
CA TYR A 171 7.20 -0.71 17.48
C TYR A 171 5.86 -0.13 17.12
N ILE A 172 5.39 0.78 17.95
CA ILE A 172 4.32 1.69 17.59
C ILE A 172 4.98 2.99 17.16
N TYR A 173 4.73 3.40 15.93
CA TYR A 173 5.29 4.61 15.34
C TYR A 173 4.17 5.62 15.12
N ASN A 174 4.35 6.84 15.64
CA ASN A 174 3.43 7.94 15.39
C ASN A 174 3.86 8.72 14.16
N LEU A 175 3.00 8.78 13.16
CA LEU A 175 3.29 9.39 11.86
C LEU A 175 3.49 10.90 11.94
N ARG A 176 2.88 11.57 12.92
CA ARG A 176 2.98 13.03 13.08
C ARG A 176 4.13 13.45 13.97
N THR A 177 4.23 12.82 15.14
CA THR A 177 5.27 13.16 16.11
C THR A 177 6.60 12.48 15.84
N LYS A 178 6.58 11.41 15.01
CA LYS A 178 7.73 10.56 14.70
C LYS A 178 8.27 9.80 15.92
N GLU A 179 7.47 9.72 16.97
CA GLU A 179 7.83 8.96 18.17
C GLU A 179 7.72 7.46 17.92
N LYS A 180 8.72 6.73 18.38
CA LYS A 180 8.79 5.27 18.33
C LYS A 180 8.66 4.72 19.73
N LYS A 181 7.73 3.79 19.93
CA LYS A 181 7.56 3.10 21.19
C LYS A 181 7.76 1.61 20.99
N PHE A 182 8.75 1.04 21.67
CA PHE A 182 9.00 -0.40 21.65
C PHE A 182 7.86 -1.14 22.35
N VAL A 183 7.38 -2.20 21.70
CA VAL A 183 6.39 -3.12 22.28
C VAL A 183 7.12 -4.39 22.67
N LYS A 184 6.95 -4.81 23.92
CA LYS A 184 7.61 -6.04 24.43
C LYS A 184 7.13 -7.25 23.63
N GLU A 185 8.06 -8.16 23.29
CA GLU A 185 7.77 -9.38 22.53
C GLU A 185 6.60 -10.19 23.10
N GLN A 186 6.47 -10.24 24.41
CA GLN A 186 5.43 -10.97 25.11
C GLN A 186 4.02 -10.40 24.84
N GLU A 187 3.90 -9.10 24.64
CA GLU A 187 2.63 -8.43 24.31
C GLU A 187 2.18 -8.71 22.86
N VAL A 188 3.12 -9.06 22.00
CA VAL A 188 2.85 -9.40 20.59
C VAL A 188 2.33 -10.83 20.47
N LEU A 189 2.81 -11.73 21.29
CA LEU A 189 2.41 -13.15 21.28
C LEU A 189 1.00 -13.37 21.84
N ASP A 190 0.55 -12.54 22.77
CA ASP A 190 -0.75 -12.66 23.42
C ASP A 190 -1.93 -12.13 22.55
N LYS A 191 -1.64 -11.67 21.35
CA LYS A 191 -2.66 -11.12 20.43
C LYS A 191 -3.07 -12.06 19.30
N ASN A 192 -2.65 -13.32 19.36
CA ASN A 192 -3.05 -14.36 18.39
C ASN A 192 -4.22 -15.19 18.92
#